data_93754213a67d380f53d30fe22c6058da
#
_entry.id   93754213a67d380f53d30fe22c6058da
#
_cell.length_a   1.000
_cell.length_b   1.000
_cell.length_c   1.000
_cell.angle_alpha   90.00
_cell.angle_beta   90.00
_cell.angle_gamma   90.00
#
_symmetry.space_group_name_H-M   'P 1'
#
loop_
_entity.id
_entity.type
_entity.pdbx_description
1 polymer ?
#
loop_
_entity_poly.entity_id
_entity_poly.type
_entity_poly.pdbx_seq_one_letter_code
_entity_poly.pdbx_strand_id
1 'polypeptide(L)'
;MEIETIAKMVEGVWLPKDEKHLVDWMVNSKGSHREHGKITYQWSKQQAAMALMHAHIPDAKSKLFIDVGAHVGLWSMWWAREMQAVLAFEPVQNMASIYDYNMAFVENYELIRAALGEKAGTLSLSFNPENTGNTHKAHAGDDPATTMDVALYTLDGFFKERPSLVMPVGAMKVDCEGTEEAVLRGARATIEAYRPLIVVEQKKGAEYYGADPLGAVKFLHSLGYRTAKTMSGDHIMVPE
;
A
#
# COMPACT_ATOMS: atom_id res chain seq x y z
N MET A 1 9.91 22.95 -1.14
CA MET A 1 8.53 23.24 -0.66
C MET A 1 8.52 22.94 0.83
N GLU A 2 8.12 23.91 1.66
CA GLU A 2 8.02 23.69 3.11
C GLU A 2 6.88 22.69 3.37
N ILE A 3 7.13 21.67 4.18
CA ILE A 3 6.19 20.58 4.43
C ILE A 3 4.85 21.10 4.98
N GLU A 4 4.86 22.16 5.78
CA GLU A 4 3.70 22.77 6.39
C GLU A 4 2.71 23.37 5.38
N THR A 5 3.12 23.56 4.13
CA THR A 5 2.21 24.01 3.07
C THR A 5 1.27 22.90 2.61
N ILE A 6 1.67 21.63 2.72
CA ILE A 6 0.93 20.45 2.24
C ILE A 6 0.54 19.49 3.36
N ALA A 7 1.12 19.61 4.56
CA ALA A 7 0.91 18.67 5.66
C ALA A 7 0.78 19.36 7.01
N LYS A 8 0.26 18.63 7.99
CA LYS A 8 0.19 18.97 9.41
C LYS A 8 0.74 17.83 10.25
N MET A 9 1.39 18.16 11.37
CA MET A 9 1.85 17.18 12.34
C MET A 9 0.68 16.74 13.23
N VAL A 10 0.43 15.43 13.30
CA VAL A 10 -0.57 14.82 14.16
C VAL A 10 0.09 13.69 14.95
N GLU A 11 0.27 13.89 16.24
CA GLU A 11 0.81 12.89 17.17
C GLU A 11 2.04 12.12 16.61
N GLY A 12 3.04 12.87 16.14
CA GLY A 12 4.32 12.34 15.68
C GLY A 12 4.38 11.83 14.25
N VAL A 13 3.30 12.01 13.46
CA VAL A 13 3.28 11.73 12.02
C VAL A 13 2.80 12.91 11.22
N TRP A 14 3.35 13.10 10.02
CA TRP A 14 2.87 14.09 9.06
C TRP A 14 1.69 13.52 8.29
N LEU A 15 0.57 14.22 8.29
CA LEU A 15 -0.64 13.88 7.52
C LEU A 15 -0.99 15.03 6.56
N PRO A 16 -1.70 14.77 5.46
CA PRO A 16 -2.11 15.82 4.54
C PRO A 16 -2.86 16.93 5.26
N LYS A 17 -2.63 18.17 4.84
CA LYS A 17 -3.09 19.36 5.57
C LYS A 17 -4.62 19.41 5.74
N ASP A 18 -5.33 19.12 4.65
CA ASP A 18 -6.79 19.21 4.58
C ASP A 18 -7.48 17.88 4.94
N GLU A 19 -6.70 16.82 5.18
CA GLU A 19 -7.19 15.50 5.53
C GLU A 19 -7.95 15.53 6.86
N LYS A 20 -9.19 15.08 6.82
CA LYS A 20 -10.11 15.04 7.98
C LYS A 20 -10.46 13.60 8.37
N HIS A 21 -10.76 12.76 7.38
CA HIS A 21 -11.27 11.42 7.60
C HIS A 21 -10.23 10.51 8.26
N LEU A 22 -9.00 10.48 7.73
CA LEU A 22 -7.91 9.68 8.28
C LEU A 22 -7.52 10.17 9.69
N VAL A 23 -7.46 11.49 9.90
CA VAL A 23 -7.18 12.09 11.21
C VAL A 23 -8.21 11.66 12.24
N ASP A 24 -9.50 11.79 11.92
CA ASP A 24 -10.59 11.40 12.83
C ASP A 24 -10.53 9.90 13.15
N TRP A 25 -10.30 9.08 12.14
CA TRP A 25 -10.20 7.63 12.29
C TRP A 25 -8.98 7.21 13.14
N MET A 26 -7.81 7.82 12.94
CA MET A 26 -6.60 7.49 13.70
C MET A 26 -6.68 7.97 15.16
N VAL A 27 -7.15 9.19 15.39
CA VAL A 27 -7.12 9.83 16.72
C VAL A 27 -8.32 9.44 17.56
N ASN A 28 -9.52 9.44 16.98
CA ASN A 28 -10.77 9.35 17.71
C ASN A 28 -11.40 7.95 17.73
N SER A 29 -10.87 6.98 16.96
CA SER A 29 -11.42 5.63 16.97
C SER A 29 -11.09 4.87 18.26
N LYS A 30 -11.95 3.90 18.63
CA LYS A 30 -11.71 3.00 19.77
C LYS A 30 -10.45 2.12 19.61
N GLY A 31 -9.94 1.99 18.38
CA GLY A 31 -8.72 1.27 18.03
C GLY A 31 -7.47 2.14 17.93
N SER A 32 -7.57 3.41 18.31
CA SER A 32 -6.43 4.34 18.31
C SER A 32 -5.29 3.78 19.18
N HIS A 33 -4.11 3.68 18.60
CA HIS A 33 -2.91 3.17 19.27
C HIS A 33 -1.71 4.07 18.98
N ARG A 34 -0.75 4.06 19.90
CA ARG A 34 0.51 4.81 19.78
C ARG A 34 1.68 3.87 20.01
N GLU A 35 2.62 3.91 19.12
CA GLU A 35 3.85 3.12 19.20
C GLU A 35 5.06 4.06 19.11
N HIS A 36 5.97 3.97 20.06
CA HIS A 36 7.14 4.85 20.16
C HIS A 36 6.84 6.36 20.04
N GLY A 37 5.73 6.80 20.66
CA GLY A 37 5.32 8.20 20.66
C GLY A 37 4.67 8.70 19.36
N LYS A 38 4.42 7.82 18.40
CA LYS A 38 3.71 8.13 17.14
C LYS A 38 2.37 7.44 17.12
N ILE A 39 1.35 8.14 16.61
CA ILE A 39 0.06 7.51 16.33
C ILE A 39 0.21 6.48 15.21
N THR A 40 -0.50 5.36 15.33
CA THR A 40 -0.45 4.28 14.35
C THR A 40 -1.74 4.20 13.53
N TYR A 41 -1.63 3.64 12.34
CA TYR A 41 -2.74 3.36 11.44
C TYR A 41 -2.96 1.85 11.33
N GLN A 42 -4.19 1.38 11.55
CA GLN A 42 -4.55 -0.05 11.44
C GLN A 42 -3.63 -0.99 12.24
N TRP A 43 -3.17 -0.59 13.44
CA TRP A 43 -2.11 -1.28 14.17
C TRP A 43 -2.37 -2.77 14.42
N SER A 44 -3.57 -3.12 14.86
CA SER A 44 -3.93 -4.52 15.08
C SER A 44 -3.85 -5.38 13.81
N LYS A 45 -4.12 -4.77 12.64
CA LYS A 45 -4.00 -5.43 11.34
C LYS A 45 -2.53 -5.63 10.97
N GLN A 46 -1.69 -4.59 11.13
CA GLN A 46 -0.26 -4.69 10.91
C GLN A 46 0.38 -5.75 11.81
N GLN A 47 0.09 -5.75 13.11
CA GLN A 47 0.58 -6.76 14.05
C GLN A 47 0.15 -8.19 13.65
N ALA A 48 -1.10 -8.38 13.23
CA ALA A 48 -1.58 -9.68 12.78
C ALA A 48 -0.85 -10.16 11.50
N ALA A 49 -0.60 -9.24 10.56
CA ALA A 49 0.14 -9.54 9.35
C ALA A 49 1.62 -9.87 9.64
N MET A 50 2.29 -9.10 10.50
CA MET A 50 3.67 -9.35 10.94
C MET A 50 3.80 -10.71 11.65
N ALA A 51 2.87 -11.03 12.55
CA ALA A 51 2.88 -12.32 13.24
C ALA A 51 2.70 -13.50 12.27
N LEU A 52 1.79 -13.38 11.31
CA LEU A 52 1.60 -14.40 10.27
C LEU A 52 2.80 -14.48 9.32
N MET A 53 3.42 -13.35 8.99
CA MET A 53 4.64 -13.34 8.19
C MET A 53 5.75 -14.13 8.87
N HIS A 54 6.04 -13.87 10.14
CA HIS A 54 7.06 -14.62 10.88
C HIS A 54 6.74 -16.11 11.01
N ALA A 55 5.45 -16.47 11.07
CA ALA A 55 5.03 -17.86 11.16
C ALA A 55 5.12 -18.64 9.84
N HIS A 56 4.96 -17.96 8.69
CA HIS A 56 4.83 -18.61 7.38
C HIS A 56 5.97 -18.33 6.40
N ILE A 57 6.70 -17.21 6.59
CA ILE A 57 7.75 -16.80 5.66
C ILE A 57 9.12 -16.97 6.33
N PRO A 58 9.91 -17.99 5.94
CA PRO A 58 11.26 -18.17 6.48
C PRO A 58 12.13 -16.93 6.22
N ASP A 59 12.98 -16.59 7.21
CA ASP A 59 13.95 -15.50 7.11
C ASP A 59 13.34 -14.16 6.65
N ALA A 60 12.10 -13.87 7.06
CA ALA A 60 11.36 -12.68 6.64
C ALA A 60 12.17 -11.38 6.82
N LYS A 61 12.96 -11.27 7.90
CA LYS A 61 13.80 -10.10 8.19
C LYS A 61 14.90 -9.83 7.14
N SER A 62 15.27 -10.80 6.34
CA SER A 62 16.24 -10.66 5.24
C SER A 62 15.58 -10.33 3.89
N LYS A 63 14.29 -10.05 3.88
CA LYS A 63 13.49 -9.89 2.67
C LYS A 63 12.89 -8.50 2.52
N LEU A 64 12.35 -8.23 1.35
CA LEU A 64 11.70 -6.99 0.96
C LEU A 64 10.23 -6.98 1.41
N PHE A 65 9.79 -5.84 1.93
CA PHE A 65 8.38 -5.47 2.01
C PHE A 65 8.02 -4.57 0.83
N ILE A 66 6.93 -4.87 0.13
CA ILE A 66 6.40 -4.04 -0.94
C ILE A 66 5.10 -3.40 -0.46
N ASP A 67 5.04 -2.06 -0.45
CA ASP A 67 3.88 -1.27 -0.05
C ASP A 67 3.27 -0.58 -1.28
N VAL A 68 2.16 -1.12 -1.79
CA VAL A 68 1.47 -0.58 -2.97
C VAL A 68 0.27 0.22 -2.52
N GLY A 69 0.21 1.49 -2.93
CA GLY A 69 -0.68 2.50 -2.35
C GLY A 69 -0.16 2.91 -0.96
N ALA A 70 1.12 3.29 -0.90
CA ALA A 70 1.81 3.54 0.35
C ALA A 70 1.35 4.82 1.06
N HIS A 71 0.64 5.71 0.33
CA HIS A 71 0.10 6.95 0.84
C HIS A 71 1.20 7.78 1.55
N VAL A 72 1.04 8.15 2.81
CA VAL A 72 2.03 8.89 3.60
C VAL A 72 2.95 7.99 4.44
N GLY A 73 3.03 6.69 4.14
CA GLY A 73 4.00 5.77 4.74
C GLY A 73 3.60 5.15 6.07
N LEU A 74 2.30 5.17 6.44
CA LEU A 74 1.82 4.68 7.75
C LEU A 74 1.98 3.17 7.96
N TRP A 75 2.13 2.39 6.89
CA TRP A 75 2.53 0.98 6.97
C TRP A 75 4.05 0.87 6.87
N SER A 76 4.64 1.48 5.85
CA SER A 76 6.07 1.39 5.57
C SER A 76 6.96 1.68 6.78
N MET A 77 6.64 2.72 7.60
CA MET A 77 7.46 3.12 8.75
C MET A 77 7.60 2.03 9.83
N TRP A 78 6.62 1.13 9.94
CA TRP A 78 6.65 0.04 10.90
C TRP A 78 7.27 -1.22 10.29
N TRP A 79 6.95 -1.50 9.02
CA TRP A 79 7.49 -2.64 8.30
C TRP A 79 8.99 -2.51 8.01
N ALA A 80 9.52 -1.29 7.87
CA ALA A 80 10.95 -1.05 7.73
C ALA A 80 11.79 -1.53 8.94
N ARG A 81 11.16 -1.71 10.11
CA ARG A 81 11.80 -2.26 11.31
C ARG A 81 11.84 -3.79 11.33
N GLU A 82 10.95 -4.41 10.59
CA GLU A 82 10.76 -5.87 10.54
C GLU A 82 11.41 -6.51 9.32
N MET A 83 11.74 -5.72 8.29
CA MET A 83 12.19 -6.19 6.99
C MET A 83 13.56 -5.62 6.64
N GLN A 84 14.28 -6.29 5.72
CA GLN A 84 15.58 -5.82 5.22
C GLN A 84 15.45 -4.47 4.50
N ALA A 85 14.40 -4.30 3.72
CA ALA A 85 14.10 -3.07 3.00
C ALA A 85 12.60 -2.94 2.72
N VAL A 86 12.19 -1.71 2.40
CA VAL A 86 10.85 -1.37 1.92
C VAL A 86 10.95 -0.80 0.51
N LEU A 87 10.15 -1.31 -0.41
CA LEU A 87 9.91 -0.71 -1.73
C LEU A 87 8.45 -0.25 -1.78
N ALA A 88 8.25 1.05 -1.81
CA ALA A 88 6.93 1.66 -1.77
C ALA A 88 6.55 2.28 -3.12
N PHE A 89 5.26 2.21 -3.45
CA PHE A 89 4.69 2.83 -4.64
C PHE A 89 3.56 3.78 -4.21
N GLU A 90 3.74 5.07 -4.50
CA GLU A 90 2.74 6.12 -4.23
C GLU A 90 2.75 7.12 -5.39
N PRO A 91 1.68 7.15 -6.21
CA PRO A 91 1.64 8.00 -7.40
C PRO A 91 1.37 9.48 -7.12
N VAL A 92 0.69 9.82 -6.01
CA VAL A 92 0.29 11.21 -5.74
C VAL A 92 1.46 11.98 -5.13
N GLN A 93 1.95 13.00 -5.87
CA GLN A 93 3.17 13.74 -5.53
C GLN A 93 3.18 14.32 -4.11
N ASN A 94 2.05 14.88 -3.64
CA ASN A 94 1.96 15.43 -2.30
C ASN A 94 2.04 14.33 -1.23
N MET A 95 1.38 13.18 -1.46
CA MET A 95 1.43 12.03 -0.55
C MET A 95 2.84 11.45 -0.50
N ALA A 96 3.48 11.28 -1.66
CA ALA A 96 4.86 10.85 -1.77
C ALA A 96 5.86 11.79 -1.06
N SER A 97 5.62 13.11 -1.13
CA SER A 97 6.44 14.08 -0.40
C SER A 97 6.27 13.96 1.12
N ILE A 98 5.03 13.77 1.59
CA ILE A 98 4.75 13.56 3.02
C ILE A 98 5.33 12.21 3.50
N TYR A 99 5.28 11.18 2.65
CA TYR A 99 5.92 9.88 2.90
C TYR A 99 7.40 10.05 3.21
N ASP A 100 8.16 10.78 2.37
CA ASP A 100 9.59 11.02 2.59
C ASP A 100 9.86 11.71 3.94
N TYR A 101 9.01 12.65 4.36
CA TYR A 101 9.13 13.28 5.68
C TYR A 101 8.84 12.32 6.84
N ASN A 102 7.84 11.45 6.70
CA ASN A 102 7.54 10.43 7.70
C ASN A 102 8.66 9.38 7.82
N MET A 103 9.35 9.11 6.72
CA MET A 103 10.44 8.15 6.61
C MET A 103 11.84 8.78 6.78
N ALA A 104 11.96 10.06 7.12
CA ALA A 104 13.23 10.82 7.14
C ALA A 104 14.34 10.19 8.02
N PHE A 105 13.99 9.35 9.00
CA PHE A 105 14.94 8.63 9.86
C PHE A 105 15.00 7.12 9.57
N VAL A 106 14.48 6.69 8.44
CA VAL A 106 14.50 5.30 7.96
C VAL A 106 15.46 5.24 6.76
N GLU A 107 16.47 4.39 6.82
CA GLU A 107 17.51 4.32 5.79
C GLU A 107 17.25 3.22 4.75
N ASN A 108 16.40 2.24 5.07
CA ASN A 108 16.18 1.04 4.27
C ASN A 108 14.87 1.08 3.48
N TYR A 109 14.59 2.20 2.81
CA TYR A 109 13.42 2.29 1.92
C TYR A 109 13.76 2.91 0.57
N GLU A 110 12.95 2.61 -0.42
CA GLU A 110 12.87 3.31 -1.71
C GLU A 110 11.40 3.60 -2.05
N LEU A 111 11.10 4.84 -2.42
CA LEU A 111 9.77 5.29 -2.83
C LEU A 111 9.75 5.56 -4.33
N ILE A 112 8.86 4.88 -5.04
CA ILE A 112 8.59 5.05 -6.46
C ILE A 112 7.31 5.85 -6.63
N ARG A 113 7.41 7.02 -7.27
CA ARG A 113 6.28 7.92 -7.55
C ARG A 113 5.51 7.46 -8.79
N ALA A 114 4.85 6.31 -8.66
CA ALA A 114 4.08 5.69 -9.72
C ALA A 114 3.02 4.75 -9.15
N ALA A 115 2.01 4.44 -9.93
CA ALA A 115 1.05 3.39 -9.66
C ALA A 115 1.54 2.03 -10.20
N LEU A 116 0.98 0.94 -9.66
CA LEU A 116 1.13 -0.40 -10.22
C LEU A 116 -0.20 -0.91 -10.79
N GLY A 117 -0.13 -1.76 -11.81
CA GLY A 117 -1.27 -2.40 -12.44
C GLY A 117 -0.88 -3.58 -13.31
N GLU A 118 -1.84 -4.12 -14.07
CA GLU A 118 -1.63 -5.29 -14.94
C GLU A 118 -0.79 -4.96 -16.20
N LYS A 119 -0.82 -3.70 -16.64
CA LYS A 119 -0.09 -3.24 -17.84
C LYS A 119 0.57 -1.90 -17.54
N ALA A 120 1.76 -1.69 -18.10
CA ALA A 120 2.44 -0.40 -18.02
C ALA A 120 1.77 0.66 -18.92
N GLY A 121 1.87 1.92 -18.54
CA GLY A 121 1.31 3.04 -19.28
C GLY A 121 1.07 4.27 -18.41
N THR A 122 -0.09 4.87 -18.57
CA THR A 122 -0.58 6.00 -17.76
C THR A 122 -1.91 5.63 -17.12
N LEU A 123 -2.11 6.07 -15.88
CA LEU A 123 -3.34 5.89 -15.13
C LEU A 123 -3.87 7.26 -14.70
N SER A 124 -5.14 7.54 -15.00
CA SER A 124 -5.82 8.71 -14.45
C SER A 124 -6.39 8.37 -13.08
N LEU A 125 -6.03 9.17 -12.07
CA LEU A 125 -6.52 9.06 -10.69
C LEU A 125 -7.45 10.21 -10.35
N SER A 126 -8.46 9.95 -9.53
CA SER A 126 -9.28 10.95 -8.85
C SER A 126 -8.79 11.10 -7.42
N PHE A 127 -8.63 12.34 -6.96
CA PHE A 127 -8.04 12.70 -5.68
C PHE A 127 -8.94 13.65 -4.90
N ASN A 128 -9.24 13.30 -3.64
CA ASN A 128 -9.98 14.16 -2.72
C ASN A 128 -9.06 14.62 -1.57
N PRO A 129 -8.74 15.91 -1.43
CA PRO A 129 -7.84 16.41 -0.40
C PRO A 129 -8.36 16.26 1.03
N GLU A 130 -9.68 16.18 1.23
CA GLU A 130 -10.29 15.98 2.55
C GLU A 130 -10.39 14.50 2.96
N ASN A 131 -10.23 13.58 2.00
CA ASN A 131 -10.22 12.12 2.18
C ASN A 131 -9.22 11.49 1.22
N THR A 132 -7.94 11.69 1.50
CA THR A 132 -6.84 11.29 0.62
C THR A 132 -6.68 9.77 0.52
N GLY A 133 -7.13 9.03 1.52
CA GLY A 133 -7.18 7.57 1.51
C GLY A 133 -8.14 6.99 0.46
N ASN A 134 -9.08 7.78 -0.06
CA ASN A 134 -10.00 7.36 -1.13
C ASN A 134 -9.51 7.80 -2.53
N THR A 135 -8.20 7.93 -2.73
CA THR A 135 -7.63 8.17 -4.05
C THR A 135 -7.75 6.92 -4.90
N HIS A 136 -8.45 7.00 -6.02
CA HIS A 136 -8.83 5.84 -6.82
C HIS A 136 -8.65 6.10 -8.33
N LYS A 137 -8.67 5.05 -9.12
CA LYS A 137 -8.71 5.17 -10.59
C LYS A 137 -9.92 5.98 -11.01
N ALA A 138 -9.71 7.03 -11.81
CA ALA A 138 -10.78 7.92 -12.25
C ALA A 138 -11.87 7.18 -13.05
N HIS A 139 -13.13 7.54 -12.79
CA HIS A 139 -14.30 7.01 -13.49
C HIS A 139 -15.26 8.14 -13.89
N ALA A 140 -16.29 7.82 -14.65
CA ALA A 140 -17.17 8.82 -15.30
C ALA A 140 -17.96 9.74 -14.34
N GLY A 141 -17.99 9.45 -13.04
CA GLY A 141 -18.66 10.26 -12.02
C GLY A 141 -17.74 11.25 -11.29
N ASP A 142 -16.44 11.21 -11.56
CA ASP A 142 -15.46 12.06 -10.86
C ASP A 142 -15.40 13.47 -11.47
N ASP A 143 -15.03 14.44 -10.62
CA ASP A 143 -14.78 15.80 -11.06
C ASP A 143 -13.44 15.86 -11.83
N PRO A 144 -13.45 16.27 -13.12
CA PRO A 144 -12.22 16.41 -13.89
C PRO A 144 -11.18 17.33 -13.27
N ALA A 145 -11.60 18.31 -12.44
CA ALA A 145 -10.68 19.22 -11.73
C ALA A 145 -9.87 18.53 -10.64
N THR A 146 -10.29 17.35 -10.19
CA THR A 146 -9.60 16.53 -9.17
C THR A 146 -8.87 15.34 -9.77
N THR A 147 -8.81 15.21 -11.10
CA THR A 147 -8.11 14.11 -11.78
C THR A 147 -6.68 14.47 -12.13
N MET A 148 -5.80 13.47 -12.10
CA MET A 148 -4.40 13.59 -12.51
C MET A 148 -3.90 12.32 -13.19
N ASP A 149 -3.04 12.48 -14.17
CA ASP A 149 -2.37 11.36 -14.83
C ASP A 149 -1.05 11.02 -14.13
N VAL A 150 -0.83 9.73 -13.87
CA VAL A 150 0.36 9.21 -13.21
C VAL A 150 0.99 8.08 -14.02
N ALA A 151 2.29 7.85 -13.84
CA ALA A 151 2.97 6.70 -14.44
C ALA A 151 2.42 5.40 -13.86
N LEU A 152 2.24 4.40 -14.72
CA LEU A 152 1.74 3.06 -14.37
C LEU A 152 2.77 2.01 -14.80
N TYR A 153 3.21 1.19 -13.86
CA TYR A 153 4.10 0.05 -14.13
C TYR A 153 3.42 -1.27 -13.78
N THR A 154 3.96 -2.38 -14.28
CA THR A 154 3.77 -3.70 -13.66
C THR A 154 4.93 -3.93 -12.70
N LEU A 155 4.70 -4.61 -11.58
CA LEU A 155 5.80 -4.93 -10.66
C LEU A 155 6.86 -5.81 -11.32
N ASP A 156 6.42 -6.81 -12.09
CA ASP A 156 7.32 -7.72 -12.79
C ASP A 156 8.17 -6.99 -13.85
N GLY A 157 7.57 -6.03 -14.57
CA GLY A 157 8.27 -5.17 -15.53
C GLY A 157 9.26 -4.22 -14.85
N PHE A 158 8.85 -3.62 -13.73
CA PHE A 158 9.68 -2.73 -12.94
C PHE A 158 10.96 -3.44 -12.44
N PHE A 159 10.85 -4.66 -11.90
CA PHE A 159 12.01 -5.43 -11.48
C PHE A 159 12.90 -5.86 -12.65
N LYS A 160 12.33 -6.14 -13.81
CA LYS A 160 13.10 -6.46 -15.02
C LYS A 160 13.96 -5.29 -15.49
N GLU A 161 13.44 -4.07 -15.37
CA GLU A 161 14.16 -2.84 -15.75
C GLU A 161 15.15 -2.38 -14.68
N ARG A 162 14.96 -2.79 -13.42
CA ARG A 162 15.75 -2.39 -12.26
C ARG A 162 16.26 -3.59 -11.46
N PRO A 163 17.14 -4.42 -12.05
CA PRO A 163 17.61 -5.65 -11.42
C PRO A 163 18.38 -5.42 -10.10
N SER A 164 18.92 -4.24 -9.87
CA SER A 164 19.59 -3.87 -8.62
C SER A 164 18.65 -3.78 -7.42
N LEU A 165 17.34 -3.64 -7.64
CA LEU A 165 16.31 -3.61 -6.59
C LEU A 165 15.69 -4.99 -6.32
N VAL A 166 16.05 -5.99 -7.12
CA VAL A 166 15.49 -7.33 -6.97
C VAL A 166 16.13 -8.02 -5.77
N MET A 167 15.29 -8.31 -4.79
CA MET A 167 15.63 -9.17 -3.66
C MET A 167 14.42 -10.03 -3.29
N PRO A 168 14.60 -11.11 -2.51
CA PRO A 168 13.46 -11.93 -2.12
C PRO A 168 12.37 -11.12 -1.43
N VAL A 169 11.14 -11.23 -1.91
CA VAL A 169 9.97 -10.54 -1.34
C VAL A 169 9.40 -11.40 -0.21
N GLY A 170 9.30 -10.83 0.98
CA GLY A 170 8.73 -11.50 2.15
C GLY A 170 7.28 -11.14 2.42
N ALA A 171 6.90 -9.90 2.13
CA ALA A 171 5.53 -9.45 2.29
C ALA A 171 5.16 -8.35 1.28
N MET A 172 3.87 -8.25 0.98
CA MET A 172 3.28 -7.19 0.17
C MET A 172 2.00 -6.66 0.85
N LYS A 173 1.80 -5.35 0.82
CA LYS A 173 0.49 -4.72 1.03
C LYS A 173 -0.01 -4.18 -0.30
N VAL A 174 -1.26 -4.44 -0.63
CA VAL A 174 -1.92 -3.93 -1.84
C VAL A 174 -3.25 -3.29 -1.43
N ASP A 175 -3.31 -1.98 -1.51
CA ASP A 175 -4.45 -1.16 -1.10
C ASP A 175 -4.54 0.02 -2.08
N CYS A 176 -5.33 -0.16 -3.14
CA CYS A 176 -5.37 0.73 -4.32
C CYS A 176 -6.82 1.06 -4.73
N GLU A 177 -7.73 1.00 -3.75
CA GLU A 177 -9.12 1.43 -3.87
C GLU A 177 -9.84 0.87 -5.12
N GLY A 178 -9.74 -0.47 -5.29
CA GLY A 178 -10.48 -1.24 -6.29
C GLY A 178 -9.68 -1.73 -7.50
N THR A 179 -8.36 -1.50 -7.54
CA THR A 179 -7.49 -2.00 -8.63
C THR A 179 -6.53 -3.11 -8.18
N GLU A 180 -6.73 -3.69 -7.00
CA GLU A 180 -5.85 -4.67 -6.36
C GLU A 180 -5.62 -5.91 -7.24
N GLU A 181 -6.67 -6.43 -7.90
CA GLU A 181 -6.52 -7.58 -8.81
C GLU A 181 -5.57 -7.25 -9.98
N ALA A 182 -5.68 -6.06 -10.56
CA ALA A 182 -4.81 -5.63 -11.65
C ALA A 182 -3.34 -5.50 -11.19
N VAL A 183 -3.11 -4.99 -9.98
CA VAL A 183 -1.77 -4.94 -9.36
C VAL A 183 -1.20 -6.34 -9.20
N LEU A 184 -1.96 -7.27 -8.61
CA LEU A 184 -1.52 -8.65 -8.39
C LEU A 184 -1.24 -9.41 -9.69
N ARG A 185 -2.03 -9.18 -10.75
CA ARG A 185 -1.78 -9.74 -12.08
C ARG A 185 -0.47 -9.22 -12.67
N GLY A 186 -0.16 -7.94 -12.50
CA GLY A 186 1.12 -7.34 -12.91
C GLY A 186 2.32 -7.70 -12.04
N ALA A 187 2.07 -8.39 -10.93
CA ALA A 187 3.07 -8.90 -9.99
C ALA A 187 3.18 -10.44 -10.01
N ARG A 188 2.52 -11.11 -10.96
CA ARG A 188 2.34 -12.56 -10.96
C ARG A 188 3.66 -13.33 -10.84
N ALA A 189 4.64 -13.01 -11.67
CA ALA A 189 5.93 -13.71 -11.66
C ALA A 189 6.67 -13.52 -10.32
N THR A 190 6.61 -12.31 -9.75
CA THR A 190 7.15 -12.00 -8.43
C THR A 190 6.46 -12.82 -7.33
N ILE A 191 5.13 -12.91 -7.36
CA ILE A 191 4.34 -13.68 -6.39
C ILE A 191 4.64 -15.17 -6.49
N GLU A 192 4.69 -15.74 -7.70
CA GLU A 192 5.01 -17.16 -7.94
C GLU A 192 6.44 -17.49 -7.51
N ALA A 193 7.41 -16.59 -7.77
CA ALA A 193 8.82 -16.81 -7.45
C ALA A 193 9.13 -16.72 -5.94
N TYR A 194 8.56 -15.76 -5.23
CA TYR A 194 8.93 -15.47 -3.84
C TYR A 194 7.91 -15.91 -2.80
N ARG A 195 6.68 -16.18 -3.19
CA ARG A 195 5.61 -16.65 -2.31
C ARG A 195 5.45 -15.78 -1.04
N PRO A 196 5.36 -14.43 -1.15
CA PRO A 196 5.28 -13.55 0.02
C PRO A 196 3.97 -13.71 0.78
N LEU A 197 3.92 -13.27 2.05
CA LEU A 197 2.64 -12.92 2.67
C LEU A 197 2.05 -11.71 1.96
N ILE A 198 0.73 -11.72 1.67
CA ILE A 198 0.06 -10.60 0.99
C ILE A 198 -1.11 -10.11 1.84
N VAL A 199 -1.10 -8.81 2.17
CA VAL A 199 -2.26 -8.12 2.72
C VAL A 199 -2.93 -7.39 1.57
N VAL A 200 -4.16 -7.77 1.26
CA VAL A 200 -4.92 -7.15 0.16
C VAL A 200 -6.23 -6.60 0.67
N GLU A 201 -6.49 -5.34 0.36
CA GLU A 201 -7.79 -4.74 0.59
C GLU A 201 -8.79 -5.27 -0.44
N GLN A 202 -9.98 -5.64 0.03
CA GLN A 202 -11.09 -6.05 -0.84
C GLN A 202 -12.37 -5.41 -0.36
N LYS A 203 -12.63 -4.25 -0.92
CA LYS A 203 -13.85 -3.49 -0.71
C LYS A 203 -14.62 -3.35 -2.04
N LYS A 204 -15.75 -2.66 -1.99
CA LYS A 204 -16.63 -2.47 -3.15
C LYS A 204 -16.03 -1.60 -4.28
N GLY A 205 -14.85 -1.02 -4.11
CA GLY A 205 -14.19 -0.17 -5.12
C GLY A 205 -14.04 -0.83 -6.49
N ALA A 206 -13.80 -2.14 -6.53
CA ALA A 206 -13.70 -2.89 -7.78
C ALA A 206 -14.98 -2.84 -8.64
N GLU A 207 -16.17 -2.72 -8.02
CA GLU A 207 -17.46 -2.66 -8.72
C GLU A 207 -17.58 -1.44 -9.63
N TYR A 208 -16.92 -0.31 -9.30
CA TYR A 208 -16.90 0.90 -10.15
C TYR A 208 -16.25 0.65 -11.51
N TYR A 209 -15.41 -0.37 -11.61
CA TYR A 209 -14.68 -0.75 -12.83
C TYR A 209 -15.27 -2.01 -13.49
N GLY A 210 -16.43 -2.49 -13.01
CA GLY A 210 -17.04 -3.73 -13.49
C GLY A 210 -16.25 -4.99 -13.12
N ALA A 211 -15.36 -4.90 -12.12
CA ALA A 211 -14.55 -6.00 -11.64
C ALA A 211 -15.25 -6.72 -10.46
N ASP A 212 -14.83 -7.96 -10.23
CA ASP A 212 -15.32 -8.77 -9.10
C ASP A 212 -14.77 -8.19 -7.76
N PRO A 213 -15.62 -7.84 -6.78
CA PRO A 213 -15.17 -7.38 -5.47
C PRO A 213 -14.24 -8.34 -4.73
N LEU A 214 -14.21 -9.62 -5.09
CA LEU A 214 -13.30 -10.63 -4.56
C LEU A 214 -12.24 -11.08 -5.58
N GLY A 215 -12.08 -10.36 -6.68
CA GLY A 215 -11.18 -10.74 -7.78
C GLY A 215 -9.75 -10.97 -7.34
N ALA A 216 -9.18 -10.06 -6.53
CA ALA A 216 -7.83 -10.19 -5.99
C ALA A 216 -7.66 -11.44 -5.11
N VAL A 217 -8.62 -11.72 -4.22
CA VAL A 217 -8.58 -12.91 -3.36
C VAL A 217 -8.70 -14.20 -4.18
N LYS A 218 -9.64 -14.23 -5.15
CA LYS A 218 -9.79 -15.39 -6.06
C LYS A 218 -8.54 -15.62 -6.90
N PHE A 219 -7.90 -14.54 -7.38
CA PHE A 219 -6.65 -14.63 -8.12
C PHE A 219 -5.55 -15.25 -7.24
N LEU A 220 -5.38 -14.80 -6.00
CA LEU A 220 -4.40 -15.37 -5.06
C LEU A 220 -4.71 -16.84 -4.74
N HIS A 221 -5.97 -17.21 -4.53
CA HIS A 221 -6.36 -18.62 -4.36
C HIS A 221 -5.94 -19.47 -5.57
N SER A 222 -6.08 -18.94 -6.80
CA SER A 222 -5.63 -19.65 -8.02
C SER A 222 -4.13 -19.87 -8.11
N LEU A 223 -3.34 -19.09 -7.33
CA LEU A 223 -1.89 -19.23 -7.19
C LEU A 223 -1.48 -20.07 -5.98
N GLY A 224 -2.39 -20.79 -5.33
CA GLY A 224 -2.12 -21.64 -4.17
C GLY A 224 -1.85 -20.81 -2.90
N TYR A 225 -2.63 -19.76 -2.69
CA TYR A 225 -2.72 -19.03 -1.43
C TYR A 225 -4.01 -19.39 -0.70
N ARG A 226 -4.00 -19.27 0.62
CA ARG A 226 -5.20 -19.31 1.44
C ARG A 226 -5.37 -18.01 2.23
N THR A 227 -6.60 -17.68 2.56
CA THR A 227 -6.90 -16.59 3.50
C THR A 227 -6.60 -17.08 4.92
N ALA A 228 -5.57 -16.52 5.54
CA ALA A 228 -5.22 -16.83 6.93
C ALA A 228 -6.08 -16.03 7.92
N LYS A 229 -6.40 -14.78 7.57
CA LYS A 229 -7.23 -13.89 8.39
C LYS A 229 -7.91 -12.82 7.55
N THR A 230 -9.12 -12.40 7.96
CA THR A 230 -9.82 -11.24 7.39
C THR A 230 -10.07 -10.22 8.49
N MET A 231 -9.76 -8.95 8.24
CA MET A 231 -9.91 -7.85 9.19
C MET A 231 -10.41 -6.59 8.48
N SER A 232 -11.63 -6.15 8.79
CA SER A 232 -12.20 -4.88 8.28
C SER A 232 -12.13 -4.72 6.75
N GLY A 233 -12.40 -5.81 6.01
CA GLY A 233 -12.36 -5.81 4.54
C GLY A 233 -11.02 -6.17 3.92
N ASP A 234 -9.95 -6.26 4.71
CA ASP A 234 -8.65 -6.73 4.21
C ASP A 234 -8.46 -8.21 4.48
N HIS A 235 -7.84 -8.90 3.53
CA HIS A 235 -7.48 -10.31 3.63
C HIS A 235 -5.97 -10.45 3.78
N ILE A 236 -5.54 -11.19 4.81
CA ILE A 236 -4.15 -11.59 4.97
C ILE A 236 -4.01 -12.98 4.37
N MET A 237 -3.28 -13.05 3.27
CA MET A 237 -3.10 -14.22 2.44
C MET A 237 -1.72 -14.81 2.68
N VAL A 238 -1.65 -16.12 2.89
CA VAL A 238 -0.39 -16.85 3.04
C VAL A 238 -0.30 -17.96 2.00
N PRO A 239 0.92 -18.30 1.53
CA PRO A 239 1.11 -19.43 0.63
C PRO A 239 0.73 -20.75 1.32
N GLU A 240 0.17 -21.70 0.56
CA GLU A 240 -0.06 -23.09 0.96
C GLU A 240 1.18 -23.94 0.84
#